data_74cf2437b580719665272a5647672ab5
#
_entry.id   74cf2437b580719665272a5647672ab5
#
_cell.length_a   1.000
_cell.length_b   1.000
_cell.length_c   1.000
_cell.angle_alpha   90.00
_cell.angle_beta   90.00
_cell.angle_gamma   90.00
#
_symmetry.space_group_name_H-M   'P 1'
#
loop_
_entity.id
_entity.type
_entity.pdbx_description
1 polymer ?
#
loop_
_entity_poly.entity_id
_entity_poly.type
_entity_poly.pdbx_seq_one_letter_code
_entity_poly.pdbx_strand_id
1 'polypeptide(L)'
;MRKGKVLAMGLLALLARTGKAPWAEYWPLLLIGMAVFIVLFADTECWPVGRKSVGACFADPEVFQHRLAALVCVGFAVFELRVRKQKKENDPWAMVFPLMCAFGGAVLLTHQHAIKNVKETSLVELSHVPMGVLAVFAGWARWLELRLPEENRAIPSWIWPACFVLIGAGLMNYREM
;
A
#
# COMPACT_ATOMS: atom_id res chain seq x y z
N MET A 1 6.33 14.26 -4.24
CA MET A 1 5.90 13.28 -5.25
C MET A 1 5.49 11.90 -4.71
N ARG A 2 5.99 11.41 -3.54
CA ARG A 2 5.61 10.11 -2.93
C ARG A 2 4.11 10.04 -2.60
N LYS A 3 3.62 11.11 -2.00
CA LYS A 3 2.32 11.17 -1.28
C LYS A 3 1.11 11.05 -2.20
N GLY A 4 1.19 11.54 -3.43
CA GLY A 4 0.06 11.51 -4.37
C GLY A 4 -0.26 10.15 -5.00
N LYS A 5 0.65 9.17 -4.96
CA LYS A 5 0.43 7.87 -5.64
C LYS A 5 -0.62 7.00 -4.95
N VAL A 6 -0.62 6.97 -3.62
CA VAL A 6 -1.63 6.23 -2.84
C VAL A 6 -3.00 6.87 -2.99
N LEU A 7 -3.07 8.21 -2.97
CA LEU A 7 -4.30 8.94 -3.25
C LEU A 7 -4.83 8.64 -4.66
N ALA A 8 -3.96 8.73 -5.67
CA ALA A 8 -4.30 8.41 -7.05
C ALA A 8 -4.78 6.95 -7.21
N MET A 9 -4.14 6.01 -6.51
CA MET A 9 -4.53 4.60 -6.49
C MET A 9 -5.96 4.44 -5.95
N GLY A 10 -6.28 5.05 -4.81
CA GLY A 10 -7.63 5.01 -4.24
C GLY A 10 -8.67 5.63 -5.16
N LEU A 11 -8.38 6.80 -5.74
CA LEU A 11 -9.27 7.48 -6.69
C LEU A 11 -9.50 6.66 -7.97
N LEU A 12 -8.46 6.05 -8.54
CA LEU A 12 -8.59 5.18 -9.70
C LEU A 12 -9.37 3.90 -9.37
N ALA A 13 -9.16 3.34 -8.18
CA ALA A 13 -9.94 2.18 -7.74
C ALA A 13 -11.43 2.53 -7.59
N LEU A 14 -11.77 3.72 -7.07
CA LEU A 14 -13.14 4.23 -7.04
C LEU A 14 -13.69 4.46 -8.45
N LEU A 15 -12.91 5.07 -9.33
CA LEU A 15 -13.31 5.32 -10.71
C LEU A 15 -13.57 4.01 -11.47
N ALA A 16 -12.74 2.99 -11.26
CA ALA A 16 -12.95 1.66 -11.83
C ALA A 16 -14.31 1.06 -11.44
N ARG A 17 -14.80 1.33 -10.21
CA ARG A 17 -16.11 0.87 -9.73
C ARG A 17 -17.28 1.49 -10.48
N THR A 18 -17.13 2.68 -11.02
CA THR A 18 -18.21 3.33 -11.79
C THR A 18 -18.44 2.67 -13.15
N GLY A 19 -17.54 1.82 -13.62
CA GLY A 19 -17.59 1.23 -14.97
C GLY A 19 -17.35 2.23 -16.13
N LYS A 20 -17.22 3.53 -15.82
CA LYS A 20 -17.07 4.60 -16.84
C LYS A 20 -15.66 4.70 -17.44
N ALA A 21 -14.67 4.12 -16.77
CA ALA A 21 -13.26 4.22 -17.15
C ALA A 21 -12.57 2.84 -17.04
N PRO A 22 -12.65 1.97 -18.08
CA PRO A 22 -12.04 0.63 -18.03
C PRO A 22 -10.53 0.64 -17.74
N TRP A 23 -9.83 1.68 -18.20
CA TRP A 23 -8.40 1.86 -17.94
C TRP A 23 -8.07 2.06 -16.45
N ALA A 24 -9.03 2.52 -15.64
CA ALA A 24 -8.84 2.70 -14.22
C ALA A 24 -8.67 1.35 -13.46
N GLU A 25 -9.03 0.22 -14.06
CA GLU A 25 -8.76 -1.12 -13.50
C GLU A 25 -7.26 -1.42 -13.38
N TYR A 26 -6.41 -0.71 -14.13
CA TYR A 26 -4.95 -0.84 -14.05
C TYR A 26 -4.31 -0.05 -12.88
N TRP A 27 -5.11 0.45 -11.94
CA TRP A 27 -4.60 1.15 -10.76
C TRP A 27 -3.48 0.40 -9.99
N PRO A 28 -3.42 -0.97 -9.99
CA PRO A 28 -2.34 -1.66 -9.30
C PRO A 28 -0.95 -1.35 -9.88
N LEU A 29 -0.85 -0.89 -11.13
CA LEU A 29 0.44 -0.45 -11.71
C LEU A 29 1.08 0.71 -10.94
N LEU A 30 0.28 1.52 -10.24
CA LEU A 30 0.81 2.57 -9.37
C LEU A 30 1.66 2.02 -8.22
N LEU A 31 1.38 0.81 -7.74
CA LEU A 31 2.19 0.13 -6.72
C LEU A 31 3.57 -0.24 -7.28
N ILE A 32 3.65 -0.67 -8.54
CA ILE A 32 4.94 -0.89 -9.21
C ILE A 32 5.72 0.43 -9.29
N GLY A 33 5.06 1.50 -9.71
CA GLY A 33 5.68 2.83 -9.71
C GLY A 33 6.11 3.28 -8.32
N MET A 34 5.38 2.92 -7.27
CA MET A 34 5.76 3.19 -5.89
C MET A 34 6.97 2.36 -5.46
N ALA A 35 7.00 1.07 -5.81
CA ALA A 35 8.13 0.19 -5.53
C ALA A 35 9.43 0.70 -6.18
N VAL A 36 9.37 1.06 -7.47
CA VAL A 36 10.50 1.66 -8.18
C VAL A 36 10.96 2.94 -7.48
N PHE A 37 10.01 3.77 -7.06
CA PHE A 37 10.35 5.00 -6.34
C PHE A 37 11.05 4.73 -5.00
N ILE A 38 10.55 3.76 -4.21
CA ILE A 38 11.18 3.36 -2.93
C ILE A 38 12.61 2.90 -3.20
N VAL A 39 12.82 2.03 -4.18
CA VAL A 39 14.16 1.49 -4.51
C VAL A 39 15.15 2.56 -4.92
N LEU A 40 14.70 3.58 -5.66
CA LEU A 40 15.60 4.60 -6.21
C LEU A 40 15.83 5.79 -5.26
N PHE A 41 14.85 6.12 -4.40
CA PHE A 41 14.84 7.40 -3.70
C PHE A 41 14.67 7.31 -2.18
N ALA A 42 14.36 6.14 -1.61
CA ALA A 42 14.27 6.02 -0.15
C ALA A 42 15.66 6.04 0.48
N ASP A 43 16.59 5.30 -0.11
CA ASP A 43 17.94 5.08 0.42
C ASP A 43 18.97 5.44 -0.66
N THR A 44 19.15 6.74 -0.90
CA THR A 44 19.99 7.26 -2.00
C THR A 44 21.48 6.93 -1.87
N GLU A 45 21.94 6.54 -0.69
CA GLU A 45 23.31 6.08 -0.47
C GLU A 45 23.54 4.62 -0.89
N CYS A 46 22.44 3.87 -1.06
CA CYS A 46 22.45 2.45 -1.37
C CYS A 46 22.27 2.16 -2.86
N TRP A 47 22.74 0.94 -3.26
CA TRP A 47 22.46 0.45 -4.61
C TRP A 47 20.94 0.48 -4.93
N PRO A 48 20.49 0.86 -6.15
CA PRO A 48 21.27 1.05 -7.39
C PRO A 48 21.83 2.46 -7.58
N VAL A 49 21.46 3.44 -6.77
CA VAL A 49 21.83 4.85 -6.99
C VAL A 49 23.13 5.22 -6.27
N GLY A 50 23.30 4.73 -5.05
CA GLY A 50 24.41 5.06 -4.17
C GLY A 50 25.61 4.12 -4.33
N ARG A 51 26.66 4.45 -3.57
CA ARG A 51 27.96 3.76 -3.63
C ARG A 51 28.12 2.65 -2.56
N LYS A 52 27.21 2.59 -1.57
CA LYS A 52 27.28 1.52 -0.55
C LYS A 52 27.04 0.16 -1.20
N SER A 53 27.81 -0.84 -0.79
CA SER A 53 27.63 -2.21 -1.28
C SER A 53 26.26 -2.77 -0.90
N VAL A 54 25.76 -3.70 -1.70
CA VAL A 54 24.47 -4.37 -1.45
C VAL A 54 24.43 -4.97 -0.05
N GLY A 55 25.50 -5.68 0.35
CA GLY A 55 25.57 -6.30 1.69
C GLY A 55 25.50 -5.28 2.83
N ALA A 56 26.22 -4.16 2.71
CA ALA A 56 26.16 -3.08 3.72
C ALA A 56 24.77 -2.44 3.80
N CYS A 57 24.07 -2.32 2.67
CA CYS A 57 22.72 -1.79 2.64
C CYS A 57 21.70 -2.73 3.30
N PHE A 58 21.79 -4.02 3.04
CA PHE A 58 20.88 -5.00 3.67
C PHE A 58 21.17 -5.26 5.15
N ALA A 59 22.35 -4.85 5.65
CA ALA A 59 22.66 -4.89 7.08
C ALA A 59 21.96 -3.76 7.87
N ASP A 60 21.50 -2.71 7.18
CA ASP A 60 20.70 -1.63 7.78
C ASP A 60 19.22 -2.04 7.83
N PRO A 61 18.60 -2.14 9.04
CA PRO A 61 17.21 -2.57 9.17
C PRO A 61 16.22 -1.66 8.44
N GLU A 62 16.45 -0.36 8.38
CA GLU A 62 15.57 0.58 7.69
C GLU A 62 15.60 0.35 6.18
N VAL A 63 16.79 0.21 5.60
CA VAL A 63 16.98 -0.11 4.18
C VAL A 63 16.35 -1.45 3.83
N PHE A 64 16.56 -2.47 4.68
CA PHE A 64 15.96 -3.78 4.51
C PHE A 64 14.42 -3.70 4.46
N GLN A 65 13.80 -2.95 5.37
CA GLN A 65 12.35 -2.76 5.40
C GLN A 65 11.83 -2.04 4.14
N HIS A 66 12.55 -1.04 3.63
CA HIS A 66 12.21 -0.38 2.38
C HIS A 66 12.26 -1.34 1.18
N ARG A 67 13.29 -2.20 1.10
CA ARG A 67 13.40 -3.21 0.05
C ARG A 67 12.29 -4.26 0.14
N LEU A 68 11.98 -4.70 1.34
CA LEU A 68 10.87 -5.62 1.60
C LEU A 68 9.53 -4.99 1.20
N ALA A 69 9.28 -3.73 1.58
CA ALA A 69 8.08 -3.00 1.20
C ALA A 69 7.95 -2.85 -0.32
N ALA A 70 9.05 -2.57 -1.02
CA ALA A 70 9.05 -2.52 -2.48
C ALA A 70 8.69 -3.88 -3.12
N LEU A 71 9.27 -4.97 -2.62
CA LEU A 71 8.95 -6.32 -3.09
C LEU A 71 7.48 -6.68 -2.86
N VAL A 72 6.95 -6.35 -1.68
CA VAL A 72 5.53 -6.54 -1.33
C VAL A 72 4.63 -5.75 -2.28
N CYS A 73 4.96 -4.49 -2.59
CA CYS A 73 4.20 -3.67 -3.54
C CYS A 73 4.17 -4.29 -4.96
N VAL A 74 5.30 -4.82 -5.44
CA VAL A 74 5.36 -5.50 -6.75
C VAL A 74 4.53 -6.76 -6.74
N GLY A 75 4.70 -7.61 -5.72
CA GLY A 75 3.93 -8.85 -5.58
C GLY A 75 2.44 -8.58 -5.56
N PHE A 76 2.00 -7.61 -4.74
CA PHE A 76 0.61 -7.19 -4.67
C PHE A 76 0.07 -6.71 -6.02
N ALA A 77 0.81 -5.85 -6.74
CA ALA A 77 0.39 -5.36 -8.05
C ALA A 77 0.21 -6.50 -9.06
N VAL A 78 1.15 -7.44 -9.11
CA VAL A 78 1.11 -8.59 -10.03
C VAL A 78 -0.08 -9.49 -9.74
N PHE A 79 -0.30 -9.86 -8.47
CA PHE A 79 -1.41 -10.73 -8.08
C PHE A 79 -2.77 -10.06 -8.34
N GLU A 80 -2.94 -8.79 -7.97
CA GLU A 80 -4.19 -8.08 -8.19
C GLU A 80 -4.50 -7.89 -9.68
N LEU A 81 -3.50 -7.57 -10.51
CA LEU A 81 -3.67 -7.51 -11.95
C LEU A 81 -4.06 -8.85 -12.56
N ARG A 82 -3.47 -9.95 -12.06
CA ARG A 82 -3.82 -11.31 -12.51
C ARG A 82 -5.27 -11.63 -12.21
N VAL A 83 -5.70 -11.40 -10.95
CA VAL A 83 -7.08 -11.66 -10.52
C VAL A 83 -8.08 -10.88 -11.38
N ARG A 84 -7.78 -9.58 -11.64
CA ARG A 84 -8.65 -8.72 -12.47
C ARG A 84 -8.75 -9.19 -13.91
N LYS A 85 -7.64 -9.67 -14.48
CA LYS A 85 -7.62 -10.18 -15.87
C LYS A 85 -8.35 -11.52 -16.01
N GLN A 86 -8.19 -12.40 -15.05
CA GLN A 86 -8.78 -13.74 -15.14
C GLN A 86 -10.27 -13.77 -14.86
N LYS A 87 -10.80 -12.83 -14.07
CA LYS A 87 -12.24 -12.73 -13.68
C LYS A 87 -12.84 -14.08 -13.25
N LYS A 88 -12.01 -14.92 -12.63
CA LYS A 88 -12.42 -16.27 -12.21
C LYS A 88 -13.20 -16.17 -10.92
N GLU A 89 -14.37 -16.78 -10.88
CA GLU A 89 -15.14 -16.94 -9.65
C GLU A 89 -14.36 -17.79 -8.63
N ASN A 90 -14.36 -17.35 -7.38
CA ASN A 90 -13.67 -18.03 -6.27
C ASN A 90 -12.16 -18.25 -6.49
N ASP A 91 -11.48 -17.31 -7.16
CA ASP A 91 -10.04 -17.37 -7.30
C ASP A 91 -9.36 -17.23 -5.93
N PRO A 92 -8.60 -18.25 -5.45
CA PRO A 92 -7.90 -18.17 -4.17
C PRO A 92 -6.88 -17.01 -4.12
N TRP A 93 -6.33 -16.62 -5.27
CA TRP A 93 -5.39 -15.50 -5.38
C TRP A 93 -6.03 -14.13 -5.10
N ALA A 94 -7.37 -14.04 -5.18
CA ALA A 94 -8.08 -12.83 -4.79
C ALA A 94 -7.90 -12.49 -3.29
N MET A 95 -7.55 -13.49 -2.46
CA MET A 95 -7.26 -13.31 -1.04
C MET A 95 -5.91 -12.65 -0.77
N VAL A 96 -5.02 -12.57 -1.76
CA VAL A 96 -3.72 -11.92 -1.60
C VAL A 96 -3.91 -10.42 -1.26
N PHE A 97 -4.86 -9.75 -1.89
CA PHE A 97 -5.15 -8.34 -1.63
C PHE A 97 -5.49 -8.08 -0.14
N PRO A 98 -6.55 -8.68 0.44
CA PRO A 98 -6.88 -8.46 1.85
C PRO A 98 -5.73 -8.84 2.80
N LEU A 99 -5.02 -9.92 2.52
CA LEU A 99 -3.87 -10.34 3.33
C LEU A 99 -2.73 -9.33 3.28
N MET A 100 -2.41 -8.80 2.11
CA MET A 100 -1.36 -7.79 1.97
C MET A 100 -1.72 -6.46 2.63
N CYS A 101 -2.99 -6.06 2.58
CA CYS A 101 -3.47 -4.88 3.30
C CYS A 101 -3.36 -5.07 4.82
N ALA A 102 -3.78 -6.22 5.33
CA ALA A 102 -3.69 -6.54 6.76
C ALA A 102 -2.21 -6.60 7.21
N PHE A 103 -1.35 -7.28 6.44
CA PHE A 103 0.07 -7.38 6.72
C PHE A 103 0.76 -6.01 6.67
N GLY A 104 0.52 -5.23 5.60
CA GLY A 104 1.08 -3.89 5.45
C GLY A 104 0.63 -2.94 6.56
N GLY A 105 -0.63 -3.03 6.97
CA GLY A 105 -1.16 -2.29 8.12
C GLY A 105 -0.49 -2.70 9.43
N ALA A 106 -0.31 -4.00 9.67
CA ALA A 106 0.37 -4.50 10.86
C ALA A 106 1.84 -4.07 10.90
N VAL A 107 2.56 -4.16 9.77
CA VAL A 107 3.94 -3.68 9.66
C VAL A 107 4.02 -2.19 9.96
N LEU A 108 3.08 -1.38 9.43
CA LEU A 108 3.07 0.05 9.68
C LEU A 108 2.81 0.39 11.16
N LEU A 109 1.98 -0.40 11.85
CA LEU A 109 1.71 -0.24 13.28
C LEU A 109 2.87 -0.66 14.17
N THR A 110 3.75 -1.55 13.68
CA THR A 110 4.91 -2.08 14.42
C THR A 110 6.23 -1.50 13.95
N HIS A 111 6.20 -0.68 12.88
CA HIS A 111 7.40 -0.08 12.32
C HIS A 111 8.01 0.93 13.30
N GLN A 112 9.25 0.67 13.71
CA GLN A 112 10.01 1.56 14.58
C GLN A 112 10.98 2.40 13.75
N HIS A 113 10.96 3.70 13.98
CA HIS A 113 11.99 4.59 13.48
C HIS A 113 13.09 4.74 14.53
N ALA A 114 14.34 4.92 14.10
CA ALA A 114 15.46 5.26 14.98
C ALA A 114 15.30 6.72 15.47
N ILE A 115 14.31 6.92 16.36
CA ILE A 115 13.88 8.23 16.81
C ILE A 115 14.63 8.64 18.06
N LYS A 116 15.14 9.87 18.08
CA LYS A 116 16.00 10.41 19.13
C LYS A 116 15.24 11.16 20.24
N ASN A 117 13.98 11.48 20.04
CA ASN A 117 13.20 12.22 21.04
C ASN A 117 11.71 11.88 21.04
N VAL A 118 11.05 12.09 22.19
CA VAL A 118 9.64 11.75 22.45
C VAL A 118 8.68 12.49 21.52
N LYS A 119 8.98 13.73 21.12
CA LYS A 119 8.10 14.51 20.24
C LYS A 119 8.03 13.91 18.84
N GLU A 120 9.16 13.50 18.29
CA GLU A 120 9.22 12.82 16.98
C GLU A 120 8.49 11.48 17.02
N THR A 121 8.69 10.70 18.10
CA THR A 121 7.95 9.44 18.32
C THR A 121 6.44 9.67 18.25
N SER A 122 5.92 10.63 19.00
CA SER A 122 4.48 10.94 19.03
C SER A 122 3.94 11.37 17.66
N LEU A 123 4.71 12.15 16.89
CA LEU A 123 4.30 12.59 15.54
C LEU A 123 4.24 11.40 14.56
N VAL A 124 5.21 10.49 14.65
CA VAL A 124 5.24 9.28 13.83
C VAL A 124 4.04 8.38 14.19
N GLU A 125 3.81 8.10 15.46
CA GLU A 125 2.68 7.30 15.92
C GLU A 125 1.35 7.91 15.49
N LEU A 126 1.17 9.22 15.68
CA LEU A 126 -0.05 9.92 15.29
C LEU A 126 -0.36 9.81 13.79
N SER A 127 0.65 9.69 12.96
CA SER A 127 0.48 9.52 11.51
C SER A 127 0.35 8.05 11.08
N HIS A 128 1.12 7.14 11.68
CA HIS A 128 1.19 5.74 11.27
C HIS A 128 0.01 4.92 11.76
N VAL A 129 -0.48 5.19 12.99
CA VAL A 129 -1.60 4.45 13.57
C VAL A 129 -2.87 4.59 12.72
N PRO A 130 -3.35 5.78 12.35
CA PRO A 130 -4.53 5.90 11.49
C PRO A 130 -4.35 5.20 10.13
N MET A 131 -3.17 5.33 9.51
CA MET A 131 -2.89 4.70 8.23
C MET A 131 -2.85 3.18 8.32
N GLY A 132 -2.24 2.63 9.38
CA GLY A 132 -2.21 1.19 9.63
C GLY A 132 -3.60 0.62 9.86
N VAL A 133 -4.41 1.28 10.69
CA VAL A 133 -5.81 0.90 10.94
C VAL A 133 -6.64 0.93 9.65
N LEU A 134 -6.52 1.99 8.85
CA LEU A 134 -7.21 2.10 7.57
C LEU A 134 -6.76 1.00 6.58
N ALA A 135 -5.48 0.61 6.57
CA ALA A 135 -5.00 -0.46 5.73
C ALA A 135 -5.59 -1.82 6.13
N VAL A 136 -5.63 -2.13 7.43
CA VAL A 136 -6.28 -3.34 7.93
C VAL A 136 -7.77 -3.34 7.59
N PHE A 137 -8.44 -2.19 7.77
CA PHE A 137 -9.86 -2.04 7.47
C PHE A 137 -10.16 -2.17 5.97
N ALA A 138 -9.28 -1.67 5.10
CA ALA A 138 -9.35 -1.88 3.66
C ALA A 138 -9.26 -3.38 3.30
N GLY A 139 -8.33 -4.10 3.93
CA GLY A 139 -8.20 -5.55 3.76
C GLY A 139 -9.47 -6.29 4.17
N TRP A 140 -10.04 -5.95 5.33
CA TRP A 140 -11.29 -6.53 5.81
C TRP A 140 -12.46 -6.23 4.88
N ALA A 141 -12.62 -4.98 4.44
CA ALA A 141 -13.69 -4.60 3.51
C ALA A 141 -13.56 -5.36 2.17
N ARG A 142 -12.34 -5.51 1.64
CA ARG A 142 -12.13 -6.29 0.42
C ARG A 142 -12.42 -7.78 0.63
N TRP A 143 -12.07 -8.34 1.78
CA TRP A 143 -12.42 -9.72 2.12
C TRP A 143 -13.93 -9.92 2.17
N LEU A 144 -14.68 -9.00 2.79
CA LEU A 144 -16.15 -9.02 2.81
C LEU A 144 -16.72 -8.97 1.38
N GLU A 145 -16.23 -8.08 0.54
CA GLU A 145 -16.64 -7.98 -0.86
C GLU A 145 -16.47 -9.32 -1.61
N LEU A 146 -15.40 -10.06 -1.32
CA LEU A 146 -15.13 -11.35 -1.95
C LEU A 146 -15.99 -12.51 -1.42
N ARG A 147 -16.48 -12.39 -0.19
CA ARG A 147 -17.19 -13.47 0.52
C ARG A 147 -18.68 -13.30 0.60
N LEU A 148 -19.17 -12.06 0.59
CA LEU A 148 -20.60 -11.80 0.69
C LEU A 148 -21.33 -12.15 -0.61
N PRO A 149 -22.63 -12.48 -0.54
CA PRO A 149 -23.51 -12.55 -1.70
C PRO A 149 -23.53 -11.22 -2.47
N GLU A 150 -23.82 -11.27 -3.76
CA GLU A 150 -23.74 -10.12 -4.67
C GLU A 150 -24.56 -8.91 -4.18
N GLU A 151 -25.73 -9.15 -3.62
CA GLU A 151 -26.64 -8.15 -3.03
C GLU A 151 -26.01 -7.35 -1.88
N ASN A 152 -25.06 -7.94 -1.15
CA ASN A 152 -24.42 -7.34 0.04
C ASN A 152 -23.00 -6.83 -0.24
N ARG A 153 -22.48 -6.99 -1.46
CA ARG A 153 -21.11 -6.58 -1.83
C ARG A 153 -20.96 -5.07 -2.06
N ALA A 154 -22.07 -4.37 -2.31
CA ALA A 154 -22.03 -2.97 -2.72
C ALA A 154 -21.26 -2.09 -1.73
N ILE A 155 -21.62 -2.13 -0.44
CA ILE A 155 -20.98 -1.30 0.59
C ILE A 155 -19.48 -1.64 0.75
N PRO A 156 -19.07 -2.89 1.01
CA PRO A 156 -17.65 -3.24 1.14
C PRO A 156 -16.82 -2.86 -0.07
N SER A 157 -17.40 -2.94 -1.27
CA SER A 157 -16.70 -2.62 -2.53
C SER A 157 -16.28 -1.16 -2.65
N TRP A 158 -16.98 -0.24 -1.97
CA TRP A 158 -16.64 1.18 -1.92
C TRP A 158 -15.73 1.54 -0.75
N ILE A 159 -15.82 0.79 0.37
CA ILE A 159 -15.07 1.09 1.58
C ILE A 159 -13.56 0.95 1.37
N TRP A 160 -13.09 -0.16 0.80
CA TRP A 160 -11.65 -0.38 0.69
C TRP A 160 -10.92 0.65 -0.20
N PRO A 161 -11.48 1.11 -1.36
CA PRO A 161 -10.83 2.17 -2.11
C PRO A 161 -10.88 3.52 -1.39
N ALA A 162 -11.98 3.80 -0.65
CA ALA A 162 -12.09 5.00 0.18
C ALA A 162 -11.01 5.03 1.26
N CYS A 163 -10.69 3.89 1.89
CA CYS A 163 -9.58 3.79 2.84
C CYS A 163 -8.25 4.21 2.19
N PHE A 164 -7.97 3.79 0.96
CA PHE A 164 -6.76 4.22 0.25
C PHE A 164 -6.74 5.71 -0.07
N VAL A 165 -7.91 6.30 -0.37
CA VAL A 165 -8.01 7.76 -0.52
C VAL A 165 -7.66 8.46 0.78
N LEU A 166 -8.19 7.99 1.92
CA LEU A 166 -7.92 8.56 3.23
C LEU A 166 -6.44 8.40 3.64
N ILE A 167 -5.85 7.23 3.41
CA ILE A 167 -4.41 6.99 3.62
C ILE A 167 -3.59 7.96 2.76
N GLY A 168 -3.94 8.08 1.48
CA GLY A 168 -3.26 8.99 0.56
C GLY A 168 -3.37 10.46 0.97
N ALA A 169 -4.54 10.89 1.43
CA ALA A 169 -4.77 12.24 1.95
C ALA A 169 -3.97 12.49 3.24
N GLY A 170 -3.93 11.52 4.16
CA GLY A 170 -3.10 11.56 5.35
C GLY A 170 -1.61 11.72 5.01
N LEU A 171 -1.11 10.93 4.06
CA LEU A 171 0.26 11.03 3.56
C LEU A 171 0.57 12.40 2.93
N MET A 172 -0.40 13.04 2.26
CA MET A 172 -0.20 14.38 1.68
C MET A 172 0.03 15.43 2.76
N ASN A 173 -0.62 15.29 3.90
CA ASN A 173 -0.49 16.23 5.04
C ASN A 173 0.69 15.89 5.96
N TYR A 174 1.25 14.70 5.85
CA TYR A 174 2.42 14.31 6.65
C TYR A 174 3.65 15.14 6.23
N ARG A 175 4.22 15.88 7.17
CA ARG A 175 5.48 16.62 7.02
C ARG A 175 6.52 15.92 7.89
N GLU A 176 7.56 15.42 7.27
CA GLU A 176 8.82 15.12 7.96
C GLU A 176 9.42 16.48 8.33
N MET A 177 9.53 16.77 9.62
CA MET A 177 10.25 17.96 10.14
C MET A 177 11.68 17.58 10.47
#